data_9d1d9b9c71ad119457b94ace02f1bf7e
#
_entry.id   9d1d9b9c71ad119457b94ace02f1bf7e
#
_cell.length_a   1.000
_cell.length_b   1.000
_cell.length_c   1.000
_cell.angle_alpha   90.00
_cell.angle_beta   90.00
_cell.angle_gamma   90.00
#
_symmetry.space_group_name_H-M   'P 1'
#
loop_
_entity.id
_entity.type
_entity.pdbx_description
1 polymer ?
#
loop_
_entity_poly.entity_id
_entity_poly.type
_entity_poly.pdbx_seq_one_letter_code
_entity_poly.pdbx_strand_id
1 'polypeptide(L)'
;MRSRLAALAVAATTLAGPGATSAAHASDNGLSVRPAMGWSSWSFVRRWPTEAKIKAQADALASSGLKDHGFVYVNLDDFWQKCDSNGFTVDSYGRWAVDTSKFPSGIKALADYAHGKGLKFGFYVTPGIAKNAVTKNTPIEGTSYHAKDIADTSKTEKNYNCKNMYYIDYSKAGAQEFVNSWAKQFASWGVDYLKIDGVGSADVPDVQAWDKALRATGRPINFALSNNLPIANGATWERLANSWRTQGDIECYCGSGSNGSGYPLTDWSHVSSRFGSAASWQSYAGPGGWNDLDSLEIGNGDQAGLTADQRRSMFTLWAMAASPLLLGTDLTHLDGTDKAMLTNDRLIGVDQDGVAASRVVSSGSQQVWRKKEANGDYVVALFNTGTSGNATVSVKWSQVGFSGGADVTDLWSGKKTGTVANSYTATLRPGETRLIRAHPL
;
A
#
# COMPACT_ATOMS: atom_id res chain seq x y z
N MET A 1 -68.45 -28.47 -35.50
CA MET A 1 -67.95 -28.74 -34.14
C MET A 1 -66.57 -28.20 -34.06
N ARG A 2 -66.38 -27.05 -33.43
CA ARG A 2 -65.05 -26.42 -33.24
C ARG A 2 -64.70 -26.44 -31.75
N SER A 3 -63.70 -27.26 -31.37
CA SER A 3 -63.17 -27.35 -30.02
C SER A 3 -62.30 -26.16 -29.75
N ARG A 4 -62.53 -25.42 -28.68
CA ARG A 4 -61.65 -24.38 -28.13
C ARG A 4 -60.80 -25.01 -27.05
N LEU A 5 -59.50 -25.01 -27.24
CA LEU A 5 -58.52 -25.30 -26.20
C LEU A 5 -58.27 -24.01 -25.39
N ALA A 6 -58.52 -24.09 -24.10
CA ALA A 6 -58.12 -23.04 -23.15
C ALA A 6 -56.71 -23.30 -22.66
N ALA A 7 -55.79 -22.33 -22.84
CA ALA A 7 -54.47 -22.37 -22.29
C ALA A 7 -54.47 -21.76 -20.86
N LEU A 8 -54.09 -22.56 -19.86
CA LEU A 8 -53.81 -22.07 -18.52
C LEU A 8 -52.41 -21.43 -18.50
N ALA A 9 -52.37 -20.14 -18.21
CA ALA A 9 -51.11 -19.47 -17.90
C ALA A 9 -50.78 -19.63 -16.40
N VAL A 10 -49.70 -20.33 -16.09
CA VAL A 10 -49.13 -20.41 -14.73
C VAL A 10 -48.26 -19.20 -14.53
N ALA A 11 -48.65 -18.28 -13.67
CA ALA A 11 -47.84 -17.17 -13.24
C ALA A 11 -46.82 -17.64 -12.20
N ALA A 12 -45.55 -17.70 -12.57
CA ALA A 12 -44.46 -17.92 -11.63
C ALA A 12 -44.10 -16.60 -10.90
N THR A 13 -44.51 -16.49 -9.64
CA THR A 13 -44.08 -15.42 -8.75
C THR A 13 -42.66 -15.73 -8.28
N THR A 14 -41.68 -15.03 -8.84
CA THR A 14 -40.30 -15.01 -8.31
C THR A 14 -40.27 -14.15 -7.06
N LEU A 15 -40.16 -14.79 -5.90
CA LEU A 15 -39.77 -14.13 -4.64
C LEU A 15 -38.33 -13.62 -4.79
N ALA A 16 -38.19 -12.32 -5.01
CA ALA A 16 -36.90 -11.64 -4.83
C ALA A 16 -36.54 -11.69 -3.33
N GLY A 17 -35.60 -12.53 -2.97
CA GLY A 17 -34.98 -12.50 -1.66
C GLY A 17 -34.32 -11.13 -1.43
N PRO A 18 -34.17 -10.68 -0.16
CA PRO A 18 -33.45 -9.44 0.12
C PRO A 18 -32.04 -9.57 -0.44
N GLY A 19 -31.75 -8.78 -1.48
CA GLY A 19 -30.40 -8.68 -2.02
C GLY A 19 -29.49 -8.25 -0.88
N ALA A 20 -28.49 -9.07 -0.57
CA ALA A 20 -27.38 -8.63 0.24
C ALA A 20 -26.82 -7.39 -0.47
N THR A 21 -27.02 -6.22 0.12
CA THR A 21 -26.28 -5.03 -0.25
C THR A 21 -24.82 -5.35 0.06
N SER A 22 -24.04 -5.71 -0.96
CA SER A 22 -22.60 -5.69 -0.82
C SER A 22 -22.26 -4.28 -0.36
N ALA A 23 -21.70 -4.15 0.83
CA ALA A 23 -21.11 -2.90 1.26
C ALA A 23 -20.22 -2.43 0.09
N ALA A 24 -20.37 -1.17 -0.30
CA ALA A 24 -19.51 -0.57 -1.31
C ALA A 24 -18.13 -0.48 -0.69
N HIS A 25 -17.31 -1.51 -0.92
CA HIS A 25 -15.93 -1.58 -0.50
C HIS A 25 -15.07 -0.98 -1.60
N ALA A 26 -14.19 -0.07 -1.19
CA ALA A 26 -13.05 0.46 -1.93
C ALA A 26 -13.36 1.18 -3.25
N SER A 27 -12.36 1.90 -3.71
CA SER A 27 -12.38 2.59 -5.00
C SER A 27 -12.81 1.63 -6.13
N ASP A 28 -13.96 1.86 -6.73
CA ASP A 28 -14.54 1.03 -7.80
C ASP A 28 -13.87 1.24 -9.17
N ASN A 29 -12.59 1.61 -9.17
CA ASN A 29 -11.80 1.81 -10.39
C ASN A 29 -11.31 0.49 -11.03
N GLY A 30 -11.72 -0.66 -10.50
CA GLY A 30 -11.33 -1.98 -10.98
C GLY A 30 -9.89 -2.40 -10.65
N LEU A 31 -9.17 -1.58 -9.87
CA LEU A 31 -7.78 -1.85 -9.45
C LEU A 31 -7.74 -2.44 -8.04
N SER A 32 -6.56 -2.92 -7.67
CA SER A 32 -6.28 -3.44 -6.31
C SER A 32 -7.28 -4.46 -5.79
N VAL A 33 -7.80 -5.31 -6.66
CA VAL A 33 -8.54 -6.52 -6.23
C VAL A 33 -7.68 -7.34 -5.27
N ARG A 34 -6.36 -7.20 -5.40
CA ARG A 34 -5.33 -7.72 -4.50
C ARG A 34 -4.35 -6.60 -4.16
N PRO A 35 -3.64 -6.65 -3.00
CA PRO A 35 -2.64 -5.66 -2.64
C PRO A 35 -1.55 -5.50 -3.70
N ALA A 36 -1.04 -4.29 -3.87
CA ALA A 36 0.07 -4.02 -4.78
C ALA A 36 1.37 -4.63 -4.24
N MET A 37 2.23 -5.12 -5.15
CA MET A 37 3.54 -5.67 -4.81
C MET A 37 4.62 -5.02 -5.69
N GLY A 38 5.75 -4.64 -5.06
CA GLY A 38 6.84 -4.00 -5.79
C GLY A 38 7.92 -3.43 -4.88
N TRP A 39 8.49 -2.31 -5.27
CA TRP A 39 9.54 -1.60 -4.57
C TRP A 39 9.26 -0.09 -4.58
N SER A 40 9.66 0.61 -3.51
CA SER A 40 9.56 2.07 -3.38
C SER A 40 10.92 2.66 -3.00
N SER A 41 11.24 3.83 -3.54
CA SER A 41 12.54 4.45 -3.36
C SER A 41 12.73 5.10 -2.00
N TRP A 42 11.65 5.29 -1.18
CA TRP A 42 11.78 6.13 0.00
C TRP A 42 12.73 5.54 1.05
N SER A 43 12.59 4.30 1.46
CA SER A 43 13.34 3.78 2.60
C SER A 43 14.85 3.69 2.37
N PHE A 44 15.28 3.21 1.22
CA PHE A 44 16.72 3.07 0.92
C PHE A 44 17.31 4.28 0.21
N VAL A 45 16.67 4.76 -0.89
CA VAL A 45 17.22 5.84 -1.72
C VAL A 45 16.97 7.21 -1.12
N ARG A 46 15.83 7.38 -0.44
CA ARG A 46 15.43 8.60 0.28
C ARG A 46 15.55 9.87 -0.56
N ARG A 47 16.29 10.85 -0.04
CA ARG A 47 16.46 12.20 -0.62
C ARG A 47 17.40 12.25 -1.83
N TRP A 48 17.96 11.11 -2.23
CA TRP A 48 19.00 11.04 -3.26
C TRP A 48 18.61 10.22 -4.49
N PRO A 49 17.34 10.30 -4.99
CA PRO A 49 16.97 9.59 -6.19
C PRO A 49 17.69 10.19 -7.40
N THR A 50 18.15 9.31 -8.28
CA THR A 50 18.62 9.65 -9.61
C THR A 50 18.09 8.64 -10.61
N GLU A 51 18.01 9.03 -11.87
CA GLU A 51 17.59 8.14 -12.95
C GLU A 51 18.38 6.82 -12.94
N ALA A 52 19.70 6.90 -12.76
CA ALA A 52 20.57 5.72 -12.71
C ALA A 52 20.24 4.79 -11.53
N LYS A 53 20.01 5.36 -10.32
CA LYS A 53 19.66 4.55 -9.15
C LYS A 53 18.31 3.85 -9.33
N ILE A 54 17.29 4.55 -9.83
CA ILE A 54 15.98 3.95 -10.03
C ILE A 54 16.03 2.87 -11.11
N LYS A 55 16.76 3.09 -12.20
CA LYS A 55 17.00 2.06 -13.23
C LYS A 55 17.70 0.82 -12.65
N ALA A 56 18.72 1.00 -11.79
CA ALA A 56 19.42 -0.12 -11.15
C ALA A 56 18.47 -0.96 -10.26
N GLN A 57 17.58 -0.32 -9.49
CA GLN A 57 16.58 -1.03 -8.70
C GLN A 57 15.55 -1.75 -9.57
N ALA A 58 15.11 -1.13 -10.68
CA ALA A 58 14.22 -1.76 -11.65
C ALA A 58 14.89 -2.99 -12.32
N ASP A 59 16.17 -2.88 -12.65
CA ASP A 59 16.95 -4.00 -13.21
C ASP A 59 17.05 -5.16 -12.21
N ALA A 60 17.37 -4.86 -10.97
CA ALA A 60 17.46 -5.84 -9.90
C ALA A 60 16.09 -6.50 -9.65
N LEU A 61 15.00 -5.72 -9.59
CA LEU A 61 13.65 -6.26 -9.43
C LEU A 61 13.29 -7.24 -10.56
N ALA A 62 13.59 -6.86 -11.81
CA ALA A 62 13.29 -7.68 -12.98
C ALA A 62 14.14 -8.94 -13.06
N SER A 63 15.43 -8.89 -12.65
CA SER A 63 16.39 -10.00 -12.82
C SER A 63 16.53 -10.92 -11.61
N SER A 64 16.10 -10.47 -10.42
CA SER A 64 16.21 -11.27 -9.19
C SER A 64 15.25 -12.47 -9.12
N GLY A 65 14.21 -12.51 -9.96
CA GLY A 65 13.11 -13.44 -9.88
C GLY A 65 11.89 -12.91 -9.09
N LEU A 66 12.03 -11.81 -8.35
CA LEU A 66 10.91 -11.21 -7.58
C LEU A 66 9.73 -10.83 -8.48
N LYS A 67 10.01 -10.36 -9.69
CA LYS A 67 8.98 -10.05 -10.69
C LYS A 67 8.08 -11.26 -10.99
N ASP A 68 8.64 -12.45 -11.08
CA ASP A 68 7.91 -13.68 -11.41
C ASP A 68 6.99 -14.12 -10.27
N HIS A 69 7.22 -13.58 -9.05
CA HIS A 69 6.39 -13.74 -7.86
C HIS A 69 5.44 -12.56 -7.61
N GLY A 70 5.29 -11.65 -8.58
CA GLY A 70 4.29 -10.58 -8.53
C GLY A 70 4.79 -9.20 -8.09
N PHE A 71 6.08 -9.03 -7.72
CA PHE A 71 6.66 -7.73 -7.39
C PHE A 71 6.92 -6.95 -8.67
N VAL A 72 5.95 -6.15 -9.10
CA VAL A 72 5.97 -5.51 -10.42
C VAL A 72 6.05 -3.98 -10.40
N TYR A 73 5.75 -3.33 -9.27
CA TYR A 73 5.81 -1.88 -9.18
C TYR A 73 7.22 -1.39 -8.85
N VAL A 74 7.67 -0.32 -9.51
CA VAL A 74 8.85 0.49 -9.18
C VAL A 74 8.37 1.90 -8.92
N ASN A 75 8.31 2.31 -7.65
CA ASN A 75 7.74 3.57 -7.22
C ASN A 75 8.85 4.58 -6.91
N LEU A 76 8.89 5.67 -7.69
CA LEU A 76 9.74 6.83 -7.41
C LEU A 76 9.00 7.74 -6.42
N ASP A 77 9.50 7.82 -5.21
CA ASP A 77 9.00 8.64 -4.12
C ASP A 77 9.48 10.10 -4.24
N ASP A 78 9.44 10.90 -3.17
CA ASP A 78 9.81 12.31 -3.11
C ASP A 78 11.23 12.61 -3.64
N PHE A 79 11.58 13.86 -3.76
CA PHE A 79 12.87 14.40 -4.23
C PHE A 79 13.15 14.25 -5.74
N TRP A 80 12.13 13.94 -6.56
CA TRP A 80 12.24 13.98 -8.02
C TRP A 80 12.13 15.38 -8.61
N GLN A 81 11.47 16.28 -7.89
CA GLN A 81 11.14 17.64 -8.31
C GLN A 81 12.29 18.61 -8.01
N LYS A 82 12.37 19.65 -8.84
CA LYS A 82 13.32 20.72 -8.70
C LYS A 82 12.85 21.76 -7.71
N CYS A 83 13.70 22.09 -6.72
CA CYS A 83 13.49 23.21 -5.81
C CYS A 83 14.37 24.41 -6.20
N ASP A 84 13.89 25.60 -5.86
CA ASP A 84 14.69 26.84 -5.83
C ASP A 84 14.61 27.48 -4.43
N SER A 85 15.15 28.69 -4.27
CA SER A 85 15.13 29.41 -2.98
C SER A 85 13.73 29.74 -2.48
N ASN A 86 12.73 29.76 -3.37
CA ASN A 86 11.34 30.13 -3.09
C ASN A 86 10.42 28.90 -2.97
N GLY A 87 10.93 27.69 -3.13
CA GLY A 87 10.19 26.44 -3.07
C GLY A 87 10.26 25.67 -4.39
N PHE A 88 9.12 25.20 -4.90
CA PHE A 88 9.07 24.44 -6.14
C PHE A 88 9.38 25.29 -7.37
N THR A 89 10.31 24.84 -8.21
CA THR A 89 10.31 25.27 -9.61
C THR A 89 9.07 24.68 -10.29
N VAL A 90 8.33 25.50 -11.03
CA VAL A 90 7.08 25.09 -11.68
C VAL A 90 7.15 25.27 -13.19
N ASP A 91 6.39 24.44 -13.92
CA ASP A 91 6.20 24.56 -15.37
C ASP A 91 5.25 25.73 -15.72
N SER A 92 4.93 25.90 -16.99
CA SER A 92 4.05 26.97 -17.49
C SER A 92 2.63 26.92 -16.92
N TYR A 93 2.20 25.78 -16.36
CA TYR A 93 0.87 25.56 -15.79
C TYR A 93 0.88 25.42 -14.27
N GLY A 94 2.01 25.73 -13.61
CA GLY A 94 2.13 25.70 -12.15
C GLY A 94 2.38 24.33 -11.55
N ARG A 95 2.60 23.28 -12.35
CA ARG A 95 2.96 21.94 -11.89
C ARG A 95 4.45 21.89 -11.57
N TRP A 96 4.86 21.00 -10.68
CA TRP A 96 6.26 20.88 -10.29
C TRP A 96 7.13 20.43 -11.47
N ALA A 97 8.23 21.13 -11.66
CA ALA A 97 9.21 20.77 -12.68
C ALA A 97 10.09 19.61 -12.21
N VAL A 98 10.40 18.70 -13.14
CA VAL A 98 11.36 17.61 -12.91
C VAL A 98 12.76 18.19 -12.70
N ASP A 99 13.50 17.64 -11.73
CA ASP A 99 14.91 17.95 -11.57
C ASP A 99 15.72 17.21 -12.66
N THR A 100 16.00 17.91 -13.76
CA THR A 100 16.75 17.34 -14.90
C THR A 100 18.21 17.04 -14.60
N SER A 101 18.76 17.54 -13.48
CA SER A 101 20.10 17.15 -13.02
C SER A 101 20.11 15.72 -12.43
N LYS A 102 18.96 15.27 -11.90
CA LYS A 102 18.76 13.92 -11.35
C LYS A 102 18.14 12.97 -12.39
N PHE A 103 17.25 13.50 -13.23
CA PHE A 103 16.47 12.75 -14.24
C PHE A 103 16.65 13.40 -15.61
N PRO A 104 17.84 13.29 -16.22
CA PRO A 104 18.16 14.00 -17.47
C PRO A 104 17.31 13.57 -18.65
N SER A 105 16.83 12.31 -18.68
CA SER A 105 15.94 11.81 -19.74
C SER A 105 14.45 12.10 -19.48
N GLY A 106 14.12 12.65 -18.29
CA GLY A 106 12.76 12.91 -17.86
C GLY A 106 12.02 11.68 -17.33
N ILE A 107 10.86 11.93 -16.69
CA ILE A 107 10.10 10.87 -16.00
C ILE A 107 9.46 9.90 -16.99
N LYS A 108 8.98 10.37 -18.15
CA LYS A 108 8.41 9.50 -19.17
C LYS A 108 9.41 8.43 -19.63
N ALA A 109 10.65 8.82 -19.90
CA ALA A 109 11.69 7.88 -20.31
C ALA A 109 12.02 6.85 -19.21
N LEU A 110 11.94 7.24 -17.93
CA LEU A 110 12.11 6.34 -16.80
C LEU A 110 10.94 5.35 -16.68
N ALA A 111 9.70 5.81 -16.86
CA ALA A 111 8.53 4.94 -16.91
C ALA A 111 8.59 3.96 -18.09
N ASP A 112 8.93 4.44 -19.30
CA ASP A 112 9.12 3.59 -20.48
C ASP A 112 10.20 2.53 -20.24
N TYR A 113 11.29 2.88 -19.53
CA TYR A 113 12.33 1.93 -19.15
C TYR A 113 11.81 0.82 -18.23
N ALA A 114 11.04 1.16 -17.21
CA ALA A 114 10.40 0.18 -16.33
C ALA A 114 9.44 -0.73 -17.10
N HIS A 115 8.60 -0.13 -17.95
CA HIS A 115 7.66 -0.88 -18.82
C HIS A 115 8.39 -1.84 -19.77
N GLY A 116 9.52 -1.41 -20.34
CA GLY A 116 10.35 -2.26 -21.20
C GLY A 116 10.90 -3.52 -20.51
N LYS A 117 10.90 -3.54 -19.17
CA LYS A 117 11.27 -4.70 -18.34
C LYS A 117 10.05 -5.50 -17.84
N GLY A 118 8.85 -5.14 -18.27
CA GLY A 118 7.59 -5.73 -17.80
C GLY A 118 7.23 -5.34 -16.39
N LEU A 119 7.72 -4.19 -15.92
CA LEU A 119 7.40 -3.58 -14.63
C LEU A 119 6.38 -2.46 -14.81
N LYS A 120 5.79 -2.02 -13.72
CA LYS A 120 4.90 -0.85 -13.63
C LYS A 120 5.65 0.29 -12.94
N PHE A 121 5.32 1.53 -13.29
CA PHE A 121 5.98 2.70 -12.74
C PHE A 121 5.06 3.50 -11.82
N GLY A 122 5.51 3.75 -10.60
CA GLY A 122 4.80 4.57 -9.62
C GLY A 122 5.45 5.93 -9.40
N PHE A 123 4.64 6.89 -8.95
CA PHE A 123 5.07 8.27 -8.79
C PHE A 123 4.49 8.91 -7.52
N TYR A 124 5.01 10.08 -7.12
CA TYR A 124 4.75 10.74 -5.85
C TYR A 124 4.34 12.20 -6.02
N VAL A 125 3.36 12.63 -5.21
CA VAL A 125 2.99 14.05 -5.01
C VAL A 125 2.53 14.29 -3.57
N THR A 126 2.29 15.57 -3.23
CA THR A 126 1.52 15.98 -2.05
C THR A 126 0.31 16.83 -2.48
N PRO A 127 -0.71 17.01 -1.61
CA PRO A 127 -1.82 17.93 -1.86
C PRO A 127 -1.38 19.37 -2.07
N GLY A 128 -2.27 20.22 -2.60
CA GLY A 128 -2.10 21.65 -2.65
C GLY A 128 -1.47 22.21 -3.93
N ILE A 129 -1.11 23.48 -3.89
CA ILE A 129 -0.53 24.24 -5.01
C ILE A 129 0.75 24.95 -4.57
N ALA A 130 1.79 24.93 -5.41
CA ALA A 130 3.07 25.58 -5.13
C ALA A 130 2.92 27.10 -5.01
N LYS A 131 3.53 27.71 -3.98
CA LYS A 131 3.56 29.18 -3.81
C LYS A 131 4.12 29.89 -5.03
N ASN A 132 5.11 29.31 -5.71
CA ASN A 132 5.66 29.85 -6.95
C ASN A 132 4.65 29.90 -8.09
N ALA A 133 3.73 28.91 -8.20
CA ALA A 133 2.64 28.95 -9.18
C ALA A 133 1.71 30.14 -8.89
N VAL A 134 1.34 30.32 -7.63
CA VAL A 134 0.48 31.43 -7.18
C VAL A 134 1.18 32.79 -7.36
N THR A 135 2.46 32.92 -7.01
CA THR A 135 3.23 34.15 -7.18
C THR A 135 3.32 34.58 -8.65
N LYS A 136 3.62 33.60 -9.53
CA LYS A 136 3.66 33.82 -11.00
C LYS A 136 2.28 33.93 -11.62
N ASN A 137 1.24 33.61 -10.90
CA ASN A 137 -0.13 33.50 -11.36
C ASN A 137 -0.24 32.69 -12.66
N THR A 138 0.31 31.46 -12.63
CA THR A 138 0.34 30.61 -13.83
C THR A 138 -1.07 30.29 -14.30
N PRO A 139 -1.31 30.19 -15.63
CA PRO A 139 -2.59 29.74 -16.15
C PRO A 139 -2.84 28.25 -15.77
N ILE A 140 -4.11 27.88 -15.65
CA ILE A 140 -4.54 26.47 -15.51
C ILE A 140 -4.82 25.92 -16.91
N GLU A 141 -4.15 24.83 -17.27
CA GLU A 141 -4.18 24.25 -18.61
C GLU A 141 -5.61 24.03 -19.12
N GLY A 142 -5.92 24.55 -20.30
CA GLY A 142 -7.23 24.37 -20.95
C GLY A 142 -8.36 25.22 -20.39
N THR A 143 -8.08 26.23 -19.55
CA THR A 143 -9.08 27.10 -18.93
C THR A 143 -8.70 28.57 -19.06
N SER A 144 -9.59 29.47 -18.64
CA SER A 144 -9.30 30.88 -18.46
C SER A 144 -8.87 31.24 -17.03
N TYR A 145 -8.79 30.26 -16.12
CA TYR A 145 -8.44 30.46 -14.72
C TYR A 145 -6.93 30.42 -14.51
N HIS A 146 -6.50 30.94 -13.36
CA HIS A 146 -5.10 31.05 -12.98
C HIS A 146 -4.89 30.54 -11.54
N ALA A 147 -3.64 30.33 -11.17
CA ALA A 147 -3.25 29.80 -9.86
C ALA A 147 -3.78 30.62 -8.67
N LYS A 148 -3.88 31.97 -8.81
CA LYS A 148 -4.43 32.84 -7.77
C LYS A 148 -5.93 32.67 -7.57
N ASP A 149 -6.66 32.20 -8.58
CA ASP A 149 -8.12 32.06 -8.49
C ASP A 149 -8.51 30.89 -7.60
N ILE A 150 -7.62 29.89 -7.45
CA ILE A 150 -7.89 28.64 -6.77
C ILE A 150 -7.11 28.44 -5.47
N ALA A 151 -6.12 29.28 -5.17
CA ALA A 151 -5.27 29.10 -3.98
C ALA A 151 -5.92 29.70 -2.74
N ASP A 152 -6.00 28.93 -1.65
CA ASP A 152 -6.25 29.47 -0.31
C ASP A 152 -4.91 29.83 0.34
N THR A 153 -4.49 31.08 0.15
CA THR A 153 -3.21 31.59 0.65
C THR A 153 -3.18 31.83 2.16
N SER A 154 -4.32 31.70 2.84
CA SER A 154 -4.40 31.79 4.31
C SER A 154 -3.90 30.54 5.01
N LYS A 155 -3.76 29.40 4.28
CA LYS A 155 -3.33 28.12 4.80
C LYS A 155 -2.12 27.59 4.04
N THR A 156 -1.19 26.99 4.79
CA THR A 156 0.01 26.36 4.24
C THR A 156 -0.15 24.84 4.21
N GLU A 157 0.01 24.25 3.03
CA GLU A 157 -0.01 22.81 2.85
C GLU A 157 1.35 22.19 3.17
N LYS A 158 1.32 20.92 3.61
CA LYS A 158 2.53 20.14 3.92
C LYS A 158 3.26 19.74 2.65
N ASN A 159 4.56 19.86 2.70
CA ASN A 159 5.47 19.26 1.73
C ASN A 159 6.85 19.06 2.38
N TYR A 160 7.53 17.98 2.03
CA TYR A 160 8.74 17.54 2.73
C TYR A 160 10.03 17.97 2.04
N ASN A 161 10.03 18.13 0.71
CA ASN A 161 11.20 18.54 -0.07
C ASN A 161 11.28 20.07 -0.25
N CYS A 162 10.59 20.61 -1.27
CA CYS A 162 10.69 22.02 -1.64
C CYS A 162 9.93 22.94 -0.69
N LYS A 163 8.97 22.42 0.07
CA LYS A 163 8.11 23.21 0.97
C LYS A 163 7.33 24.29 0.20
N ASN A 164 6.80 25.29 0.91
CA ASN A 164 6.14 26.45 0.29
C ASN A 164 4.96 26.08 -0.63
N MET A 165 3.97 25.41 -0.05
CA MET A 165 2.70 25.08 -0.66
C MET A 165 1.55 25.82 0.01
N TYR A 166 0.46 26.06 -0.74
CA TYR A 166 -0.82 26.53 -0.25
C TYR A 166 -1.90 25.47 -0.44
N TYR A 167 -2.98 25.57 0.33
CA TYR A 167 -4.19 24.79 0.08
C TYR A 167 -4.85 25.22 -1.25
N ILE A 168 -5.59 24.31 -1.85
CA ILE A 168 -6.49 24.60 -2.98
C ILE A 168 -7.90 24.77 -2.43
N ASP A 169 -8.59 25.85 -2.83
CA ASP A 169 -10.01 26.06 -2.55
C ASP A 169 -10.85 25.39 -3.65
N TYR A 170 -11.30 24.20 -3.39
CA TYR A 170 -12.11 23.40 -4.34
C TYR A 170 -13.54 23.93 -4.57
N SER A 171 -13.96 24.99 -3.88
CA SER A 171 -15.18 25.74 -4.21
C SER A 171 -14.99 26.66 -5.43
N LYS A 172 -13.75 26.90 -5.84
CA LYS A 172 -13.40 27.78 -6.94
C LYS A 172 -13.36 27.04 -8.27
N ALA A 173 -13.90 27.69 -9.29
CA ALA A 173 -13.76 27.24 -10.67
C ALA A 173 -12.27 27.21 -11.07
N GLY A 174 -11.86 26.16 -11.76
CA GLY A 174 -10.44 25.92 -12.11
C GLY A 174 -9.71 24.98 -11.14
N ALA A 175 -10.18 24.81 -9.90
CA ALA A 175 -9.49 23.96 -8.91
C ALA A 175 -9.42 22.48 -9.35
N GLN A 176 -10.53 21.92 -9.78
CA GLN A 176 -10.56 20.55 -10.32
C GLN A 176 -9.74 20.43 -11.60
N GLU A 177 -9.80 21.43 -12.49
CA GLU A 177 -9.08 21.45 -13.75
C GLU A 177 -7.56 21.48 -13.53
N PHE A 178 -7.08 22.16 -12.48
CA PHE A 178 -5.68 22.12 -12.10
C PHE A 178 -5.23 20.68 -11.77
N VAL A 179 -5.97 19.96 -10.93
CA VAL A 179 -5.67 18.55 -10.59
C VAL A 179 -5.81 17.64 -11.83
N ASN A 180 -6.83 17.88 -12.68
CA ASN A 180 -6.99 17.17 -13.95
C ASN A 180 -5.75 17.30 -14.85
N SER A 181 -5.14 18.50 -14.90
CA SER A 181 -3.93 18.75 -15.70
C SER A 181 -2.73 17.93 -15.23
N TRP A 182 -2.60 17.76 -13.90
CA TRP A 182 -1.58 16.90 -13.30
C TRP A 182 -1.81 15.42 -13.64
N ALA A 183 -3.02 14.93 -13.43
CA ALA A 183 -3.37 13.54 -13.70
C ALA A 183 -3.16 13.18 -15.18
N LYS A 184 -3.55 14.09 -16.09
CA LYS A 184 -3.30 13.97 -17.54
C LYS A 184 -1.81 13.90 -17.87
N GLN A 185 -0.99 14.73 -17.22
CA GLN A 185 0.47 14.69 -17.38
C GLN A 185 1.03 13.34 -16.93
N PHE A 186 0.63 12.84 -15.76
CA PHE A 186 1.09 11.55 -15.24
C PHE A 186 0.65 10.38 -16.12
N ALA A 187 -0.59 10.40 -16.59
CA ALA A 187 -1.07 9.41 -17.55
C ALA A 187 -0.25 9.42 -18.86
N SER A 188 0.11 10.63 -19.35
CA SER A 188 0.96 10.78 -20.55
C SER A 188 2.40 10.30 -20.34
N TRP A 189 2.90 10.32 -19.11
CA TRP A 189 4.19 9.76 -18.71
C TRP A 189 4.17 8.24 -18.51
N GLY A 190 2.98 7.63 -18.49
CA GLY A 190 2.85 6.20 -18.29
C GLY A 190 2.85 5.78 -16.82
N VAL A 191 2.48 6.66 -15.88
CA VAL A 191 2.36 6.34 -14.46
C VAL A 191 1.25 5.31 -14.24
N ASP A 192 1.52 4.26 -13.44
CA ASP A 192 0.61 3.16 -13.10
C ASP A 192 0.20 3.17 -11.63
N TYR A 193 0.89 3.94 -10.79
CA TYR A 193 0.66 4.05 -9.36
C TYR A 193 0.96 5.48 -8.92
N LEU A 194 0.06 6.11 -8.16
CA LEU A 194 0.28 7.43 -7.60
C LEU A 194 0.19 7.39 -6.08
N LYS A 195 1.26 7.77 -5.42
CA LYS A 195 1.28 8.05 -3.98
C LYS A 195 1.04 9.54 -3.76
N ILE A 196 0.01 9.87 -2.98
CA ILE A 196 -0.18 11.22 -2.47
C ILE A 196 0.12 11.23 -0.97
N ASP A 197 1.07 12.06 -0.55
CA ASP A 197 1.64 12.05 0.80
C ASP A 197 1.25 13.31 1.59
N GLY A 198 1.39 13.23 2.93
CA GLY A 198 1.03 14.33 3.81
C GLY A 198 -0.47 14.48 4.08
N VAL A 199 -1.27 13.49 3.66
CA VAL A 199 -2.74 13.53 3.73
C VAL A 199 -3.23 13.47 5.17
N GLY A 200 -4.19 14.35 5.49
CA GLY A 200 -4.94 14.35 6.75
C GLY A 200 -6.44 14.61 6.52
N SER A 201 -7.18 14.87 7.58
CA SER A 201 -8.64 15.11 7.46
C SER A 201 -8.97 16.38 6.65
N ALA A 202 -8.07 17.37 6.65
CA ALA A 202 -8.27 18.61 5.89
C ALA A 202 -8.15 18.39 4.37
N ASP A 203 -7.46 17.32 3.94
CA ASP A 203 -7.13 17.05 2.55
C ASP A 203 -8.13 16.12 1.86
N VAL A 204 -9.26 15.82 2.51
CA VAL A 204 -10.36 15.05 1.87
C VAL A 204 -10.78 15.65 0.53
N PRO A 205 -10.92 16.99 0.37
CA PRO A 205 -11.25 17.58 -0.94
C PRO A 205 -10.16 17.34 -1.99
N ASP A 206 -8.86 17.39 -1.61
CA ASP A 206 -7.74 17.06 -2.51
C ASP A 206 -7.83 15.60 -2.98
N VAL A 207 -8.02 14.66 -2.04
CA VAL A 207 -8.15 13.23 -2.36
C VAL A 207 -9.32 12.97 -3.30
N GLN A 208 -10.47 13.64 -3.07
CA GLN A 208 -11.63 13.54 -3.96
C GLN A 208 -11.33 14.07 -5.36
N ALA A 209 -10.63 15.21 -5.45
CA ALA A 209 -10.25 15.79 -6.73
C ALA A 209 -9.25 14.91 -7.49
N TRP A 210 -8.29 14.31 -6.79
CA TRP A 210 -7.34 13.37 -7.38
C TRP A 210 -8.00 12.08 -7.85
N ASP A 211 -8.88 11.45 -7.05
CA ASP A 211 -9.65 10.26 -7.48
C ASP A 211 -10.41 10.55 -8.78
N LYS A 212 -11.16 11.65 -8.81
CA LYS A 212 -11.91 12.08 -10.00
C LYS A 212 -10.99 12.33 -11.21
N ALA A 213 -9.86 13.01 -10.99
CA ALA A 213 -8.91 13.33 -12.05
C ALA A 213 -8.23 12.09 -12.63
N LEU A 214 -7.79 11.15 -11.77
CA LEU A 214 -7.16 9.90 -12.20
C LEU A 214 -8.12 9.06 -13.03
N ARG A 215 -9.37 8.88 -12.59
CA ARG A 215 -10.42 8.20 -13.37
C ARG A 215 -10.66 8.83 -14.73
N ALA A 216 -10.68 10.16 -14.79
CA ALA A 216 -10.92 10.89 -16.03
C ALA A 216 -9.80 10.73 -17.07
N THR A 217 -8.61 10.27 -16.68
CA THR A 217 -7.52 9.99 -17.64
C THR A 217 -7.79 8.77 -18.52
N GLY A 218 -8.64 7.85 -18.09
CA GLY A 218 -8.85 6.54 -18.72
C GLY A 218 -7.68 5.56 -18.55
N ARG A 219 -6.56 5.97 -17.93
CA ARG A 219 -5.45 5.08 -17.58
C ARG A 219 -5.70 4.44 -16.21
N PRO A 220 -5.48 3.11 -16.05
CA PRO A 220 -5.57 2.45 -14.75
C PRO A 220 -4.37 2.84 -13.89
N ILE A 221 -4.58 3.79 -12.95
CA ILE A 221 -3.56 4.27 -12.00
C ILE A 221 -3.99 3.88 -10.60
N ASN A 222 -3.21 3.04 -9.92
CA ASN A 222 -3.41 2.68 -8.52
C ASN A 222 -3.21 3.92 -7.65
N PHE A 223 -4.15 4.23 -6.76
CA PHE A 223 -4.12 5.44 -5.95
C PHE A 223 -3.86 5.13 -4.48
N ALA A 224 -2.75 5.59 -3.94
CA ALA A 224 -2.29 5.35 -2.58
C ALA A 224 -2.20 6.63 -1.77
N LEU A 225 -2.73 6.61 -0.55
CA LEU A 225 -2.65 7.72 0.40
C LEU A 225 -1.58 7.44 1.45
N SER A 226 -0.75 8.42 1.74
CA SER A 226 0.35 8.30 2.68
C SER A 226 0.32 9.38 3.76
N ASN A 227 0.91 9.08 4.86
CA ASN A 227 1.10 9.72 6.14
C ASN A 227 0.48 8.86 7.26
N ASN A 228 0.35 9.40 8.46
CA ASN A 228 -0.43 8.81 9.55
C ASN A 228 -1.90 9.21 9.38
N LEU A 229 -2.64 8.47 8.53
CA LEU A 229 -4.00 8.86 8.20
C LEU A 229 -4.95 8.69 9.40
N PRO A 230 -5.87 9.64 9.63
CA PRO A 230 -6.83 9.54 10.72
C PRO A 230 -7.87 8.45 10.43
N ILE A 231 -7.98 7.47 11.32
CA ILE A 231 -8.95 6.37 11.23
C ILE A 231 -10.41 6.84 11.21
N ALA A 232 -10.68 8.01 11.79
CA ALA A 232 -12.01 8.63 11.74
C ALA A 232 -12.51 8.89 10.31
N ASN A 233 -11.59 8.99 9.34
CA ASN A 233 -11.89 9.11 7.92
C ASN A 233 -11.75 7.77 7.17
N GLY A 234 -11.61 6.63 7.86
CA GLY A 234 -11.33 5.32 7.27
C GLY A 234 -12.27 4.95 6.12
N ALA A 235 -13.58 5.11 6.31
CA ALA A 235 -14.57 4.86 5.26
C ALA A 235 -14.46 5.81 4.06
N THR A 236 -13.93 7.02 4.26
CA THR A 236 -13.64 7.96 3.17
C THR A 236 -12.42 7.52 2.36
N TRP A 237 -11.36 7.11 3.05
CA TRP A 237 -10.16 6.61 2.40
C TRP A 237 -10.44 5.32 1.60
N GLU A 238 -11.18 4.38 2.20
CA GLU A 238 -11.64 3.14 1.57
C GLU A 238 -12.40 3.42 0.26
N ARG A 239 -13.28 4.40 0.24
CA ARG A 239 -14.08 4.75 -0.94
C ARG A 239 -13.27 5.44 -2.05
N LEU A 240 -12.22 6.18 -1.72
CA LEU A 240 -11.52 7.07 -2.66
C LEU A 240 -10.18 6.51 -3.17
N ALA A 241 -9.56 5.58 -2.44
CA ALA A 241 -8.21 5.14 -2.74
C ALA A 241 -8.07 3.62 -2.75
N ASN A 242 -6.99 3.13 -3.33
CA ASN A 242 -6.66 1.70 -3.41
C ASN A 242 -5.77 1.22 -2.26
N SER A 243 -5.12 2.13 -1.55
CA SER A 243 -4.45 1.85 -0.28
C SER A 243 -4.31 3.13 0.55
N TRP A 244 -4.17 2.98 1.87
CA TRP A 244 -4.01 4.09 2.81
C TRP A 244 -3.12 3.69 3.98
N ARG A 245 -2.14 4.52 4.28
CA ARG A 245 -1.19 4.32 5.38
C ARG A 245 -1.90 4.41 6.73
N THR A 246 -1.73 3.40 7.54
CA THR A 246 -2.39 3.30 8.84
C THR A 246 -1.58 3.95 9.98
N GLN A 247 -0.33 4.29 9.73
CA GLN A 247 0.60 4.88 10.68
C GLN A 247 1.70 5.66 9.95
N GLY A 248 2.49 6.48 10.65
CA GLY A 248 3.68 7.17 10.13
C GLY A 248 4.73 6.21 9.57
N ASP A 249 5.85 6.74 9.08
CA ASP A 249 6.89 5.94 8.43
C ASP A 249 7.45 4.84 9.32
N ILE A 250 7.77 3.68 8.69
CA ILE A 250 8.36 2.55 9.40
C ILE A 250 9.87 2.72 9.58
N GLU A 251 10.47 3.60 8.82
CA GLU A 251 11.89 3.91 8.95
C GLU A 251 12.18 4.54 10.31
N CYS A 252 13.23 4.07 10.98
CA CYS A 252 13.66 4.67 12.24
C CYS A 252 14.40 5.99 12.05
N TYR A 253 14.86 6.32 10.84
CA TYR A 253 15.77 7.45 10.56
C TYR A 253 17.01 7.45 11.45
N CYS A 254 17.43 6.27 11.89
CA CYS A 254 18.52 6.04 12.84
C CYS A 254 19.83 5.58 12.16
N GLY A 255 19.84 5.51 10.82
CA GLY A 255 21.02 5.13 10.05
C GLY A 255 22.18 6.13 10.16
N SER A 256 23.39 5.69 9.82
CA SER A 256 24.63 6.43 9.97
C SER A 256 24.83 7.60 9.00
N GLY A 257 23.97 7.77 8.01
CA GLY A 257 24.03 8.88 7.05
C GLY A 257 23.53 10.19 7.64
N SER A 258 24.09 11.32 7.16
CA SER A 258 23.73 12.68 7.52
C SER A 258 22.30 13.00 7.10
N ASN A 259 21.27 12.66 7.54
CA ASN A 259 19.86 12.88 7.23
C ASN A 259 19.00 11.62 7.44
N GLY A 260 19.51 10.64 8.24
CA GLY A 260 18.84 9.39 8.48
C GLY A 260 18.82 8.45 7.27
N SER A 261 19.70 8.69 6.27
CA SER A 261 19.95 7.75 5.17
C SER A 261 20.94 6.68 5.61
N GLY A 262 20.87 5.49 5.02
CA GLY A 262 21.74 4.36 5.35
C GLY A 262 21.13 3.41 6.37
N TYR A 263 21.85 2.33 6.62
CA TYR A 263 21.42 1.28 7.53
C TYR A 263 21.69 1.61 9.00
N PRO A 264 20.84 1.14 9.94
CA PRO A 264 19.64 0.34 9.69
C PRO A 264 18.49 1.18 9.09
N LEU A 265 17.62 0.56 8.31
CA LEU A 265 16.45 1.22 7.73
C LEU A 265 15.32 1.35 8.75
N THR A 266 15.13 0.32 9.57
CA THR A 266 14.09 0.27 10.61
C THR A 266 14.63 -0.42 11.86
N ASP A 267 13.80 -0.56 12.89
CA ASP A 267 14.02 -1.40 14.06
C ASP A 267 12.74 -2.13 14.47
N TRP A 268 12.87 -3.07 15.40
CA TRP A 268 11.73 -3.88 15.84
C TRP A 268 10.61 -3.06 16.48
N SER A 269 10.91 -1.95 17.12
CA SER A 269 9.87 -1.13 17.76
C SER A 269 8.93 -0.50 16.73
N HIS A 270 9.46 -0.08 15.59
CA HIS A 270 8.67 0.44 14.47
C HIS A 270 7.81 -0.66 13.84
N VAL A 271 8.37 -1.84 13.61
CA VAL A 271 7.61 -3.00 13.08
C VAL A 271 6.56 -3.48 14.07
N SER A 272 6.92 -3.66 15.34
CA SER A 272 5.98 -4.17 16.36
C SER A 272 4.82 -3.22 16.63
N SER A 273 5.01 -1.91 16.44
CA SER A 273 3.92 -0.91 16.54
C SER A 273 2.81 -1.14 15.50
N ARG A 274 3.14 -1.76 14.34
CA ARG A 274 2.16 -2.04 13.27
C ARG A 274 1.10 -3.06 13.66
N PHE A 275 1.37 -3.94 14.63
CA PHE A 275 0.38 -4.87 15.15
C PHE A 275 -0.83 -4.13 15.78
N GLY A 276 -0.58 -2.99 16.42
CA GLY A 276 -1.64 -2.15 16.98
C GLY A 276 -2.47 -1.47 15.89
N SER A 277 -1.81 -0.83 14.91
CA SER A 277 -2.50 -0.14 13.82
C SER A 277 -3.25 -1.12 12.92
N ALA A 278 -2.65 -2.25 12.55
CA ALA A 278 -3.31 -3.29 11.76
C ALA A 278 -4.61 -3.78 12.43
N ALA A 279 -4.58 -4.00 13.75
CA ALA A 279 -5.78 -4.41 14.48
C ALA A 279 -6.86 -3.33 14.53
N SER A 280 -6.48 -2.05 14.66
CA SER A 280 -7.43 -0.93 14.68
C SER A 280 -8.11 -0.71 13.32
N TRP A 281 -7.37 -0.91 12.23
CA TRP A 281 -7.83 -0.68 10.87
C TRP A 281 -8.40 -1.93 10.17
N GLN A 282 -8.40 -3.11 10.79
CA GLN A 282 -8.73 -4.40 10.15
C GLN A 282 -10.09 -4.45 9.45
N SER A 283 -11.04 -3.57 9.79
CA SER A 283 -12.39 -3.54 9.21
C SER A 283 -12.48 -2.78 7.89
N TYR A 284 -11.44 -2.06 7.49
CA TYR A 284 -11.45 -1.21 6.29
C TYR A 284 -10.80 -1.87 5.06
N ALA A 285 -10.05 -2.96 5.24
CA ALA A 285 -9.35 -3.63 4.13
C ALA A 285 -10.25 -4.63 3.40
N GLY A 286 -10.18 -4.61 2.09
CA GLY A 286 -10.90 -5.56 1.22
C GLY A 286 -10.57 -5.35 -0.27
N PRO A 287 -11.10 -6.20 -1.17
CA PRO A 287 -10.87 -6.08 -2.59
C PRO A 287 -11.15 -4.67 -3.12
N GLY A 288 -10.15 -4.05 -3.74
CA GLY A 288 -10.18 -2.68 -4.25
C GLY A 288 -9.47 -1.66 -3.36
N GLY A 289 -9.27 -1.94 -2.05
CA GLY A 289 -8.57 -1.04 -1.13
C GLY A 289 -8.01 -1.72 0.12
N TRP A 290 -6.77 -1.40 0.48
CA TRP A 290 -6.01 -2.11 1.48
C TRP A 290 -5.35 -1.19 2.51
N ASN A 291 -5.34 -1.65 3.75
CA ASN A 291 -4.56 -1.01 4.81
C ASN A 291 -3.07 -1.15 4.49
N ASP A 292 -2.37 -0.03 4.39
CA ASP A 292 -0.94 0.01 4.11
C ASP A 292 -0.17 0.15 5.44
N LEU A 293 0.61 -0.88 5.76
CA LEU A 293 1.47 -0.93 6.94
C LEU A 293 2.86 -0.32 6.69
N ASP A 294 3.06 0.27 5.50
CA ASP A 294 4.31 0.85 5.00
C ASP A 294 5.28 -0.16 4.37
N SER A 295 6.47 0.31 4.05
CA SER A 295 7.52 -0.46 3.38
C SER A 295 7.83 -1.77 4.08
N LEU A 296 8.07 -2.80 3.27
CA LEU A 296 8.55 -4.09 3.75
C LEU A 296 10.09 -4.09 3.76
N GLU A 297 10.70 -3.96 4.94
CA GLU A 297 12.15 -3.82 5.10
C GLU A 297 12.87 -5.18 5.11
N ILE A 298 12.63 -5.97 4.06
CA ILE A 298 13.21 -7.29 3.82
C ILE A 298 13.94 -7.26 2.48
N GLY A 299 15.19 -7.72 2.47
CA GLY A 299 16.02 -7.76 1.26
C GLY A 299 17.51 -7.64 1.54
N ASN A 300 17.91 -7.02 2.64
CA ASN A 300 19.32 -6.77 2.97
C ASN A 300 19.79 -7.46 4.25
N GLY A 301 19.13 -8.54 4.66
CA GLY A 301 19.48 -9.29 5.84
C GLY A 301 19.40 -8.44 7.12
N ASP A 302 20.28 -8.73 8.06
CA ASP A 302 20.31 -8.04 9.37
C ASP A 302 20.73 -6.56 9.26
N GLN A 303 21.30 -6.11 8.13
CA GLN A 303 21.61 -4.69 7.90
C GLN A 303 20.36 -3.81 7.93
N ALA A 304 19.20 -4.34 7.55
CA ALA A 304 17.94 -3.60 7.61
C ALA A 304 17.54 -3.20 9.05
N GLY A 305 18.15 -3.82 10.08
CA GLY A 305 17.90 -3.54 11.50
C GLY A 305 16.98 -4.56 12.19
N LEU A 306 16.68 -5.65 11.51
CA LEU A 306 15.80 -6.71 11.99
C LEU A 306 16.51 -8.08 11.94
N THR A 307 16.34 -8.90 12.98
CA THR A 307 16.76 -10.31 12.95
C THR A 307 15.93 -11.11 11.94
N ALA A 308 16.39 -12.28 11.55
CA ALA A 308 15.66 -13.16 10.63
C ALA A 308 14.24 -13.52 11.16
N ASP A 309 14.09 -13.73 12.47
CA ASP A 309 12.78 -14.00 13.09
C ASP A 309 11.86 -12.78 12.99
N GLN A 310 12.40 -11.58 13.22
CA GLN A 310 11.64 -10.32 13.11
C GLN A 310 11.22 -10.03 11.65
N ARG A 311 12.09 -10.30 10.67
CA ARG A 311 11.74 -10.17 9.24
C ARG A 311 10.63 -11.15 8.85
N ARG A 312 10.68 -12.41 9.35
CA ARG A 312 9.58 -13.36 9.16
C ARG A 312 8.28 -12.87 9.78
N SER A 313 8.34 -12.33 11.00
CA SER A 313 7.17 -11.75 11.67
C SER A 313 6.60 -10.56 10.92
N MET A 314 7.45 -9.66 10.42
CA MET A 314 7.06 -8.55 9.58
C MET A 314 6.32 -9.04 8.33
N PHE A 315 6.91 -9.93 7.55
CA PHE A 315 6.25 -10.46 6.35
C PHE A 315 4.95 -11.18 6.68
N THR A 316 4.93 -11.96 7.76
CA THR A 316 3.71 -12.66 8.21
C THR A 316 2.60 -11.67 8.55
N LEU A 317 2.89 -10.56 9.25
CA LEU A 317 1.88 -9.56 9.59
C LEU A 317 1.35 -8.86 8.34
N TRP A 318 2.23 -8.42 7.42
CA TRP A 318 1.83 -7.78 6.16
C TRP A 318 0.94 -8.72 5.34
N ALA A 319 1.33 -9.97 5.18
CA ALA A 319 0.54 -10.97 4.46
C ALA A 319 -0.81 -11.27 5.13
N MET A 320 -0.86 -11.35 6.45
CA MET A 320 -2.12 -11.52 7.19
C MET A 320 -3.04 -10.31 7.07
N ALA A 321 -2.48 -9.10 7.09
CA ALA A 321 -3.23 -7.86 6.93
C ALA A 321 -3.65 -7.58 5.48
N ALA A 322 -3.16 -8.36 4.50
CA ALA A 322 -3.27 -8.09 3.07
C ALA A 322 -2.80 -6.65 2.74
N SER A 323 -1.66 -6.27 3.32
CA SER A 323 -1.03 -4.96 3.12
C SER A 323 -0.23 -4.94 1.83
N PRO A 324 -0.14 -3.82 1.08
CA PRO A 324 0.79 -3.73 -0.04
C PRO A 324 2.19 -4.20 0.34
N LEU A 325 2.77 -5.09 -0.46
CA LEU A 325 4.12 -5.61 -0.30
C LEU A 325 5.10 -4.76 -1.12
N LEU A 326 5.38 -3.56 -0.65
CA LEU A 326 6.32 -2.63 -1.27
C LEU A 326 7.66 -2.68 -0.53
N LEU A 327 8.68 -3.26 -1.18
CA LEU A 327 10.02 -3.38 -0.60
C LEU A 327 10.67 -1.99 -0.48
N GLY A 328 11.31 -1.73 0.67
CA GLY A 328 12.04 -0.48 0.91
C GLY A 328 13.56 -0.61 0.85
N THR A 329 14.09 -1.79 0.57
CA THR A 329 15.50 -2.17 0.66
C THR A 329 16.26 -1.98 -0.65
N ASP A 330 17.59 -2.14 -0.62
CA ASP A 330 18.44 -2.12 -1.81
C ASP A 330 18.40 -3.46 -2.55
N LEU A 331 17.66 -3.52 -3.63
CA LEU A 331 17.52 -4.74 -4.43
C LEU A 331 18.79 -5.11 -5.20
N THR A 332 19.74 -4.17 -5.38
CA THR A 332 21.04 -4.45 -6.03
C THR A 332 21.96 -5.29 -5.12
N HIS A 333 21.65 -5.38 -3.83
CA HIS A 333 22.35 -6.17 -2.82
C HIS A 333 21.38 -7.12 -2.08
N LEU A 334 20.53 -7.79 -2.83
CA LEU A 334 19.49 -8.67 -2.28
C LEU A 334 20.12 -9.89 -1.57
N ASP A 335 19.87 -10.02 -0.27
CA ASP A 335 20.30 -11.17 0.54
C ASP A 335 19.61 -12.46 0.11
N GLY A 336 20.33 -13.57 0.07
CA GLY A 336 19.81 -14.86 -0.40
C GLY A 336 18.71 -15.44 0.50
N THR A 337 18.81 -15.24 1.82
CA THR A 337 17.80 -15.71 2.78
C THR A 337 16.53 -14.86 2.65
N ASP A 338 16.68 -13.55 2.54
CA ASP A 338 15.56 -12.65 2.35
C ASP A 338 14.88 -12.87 0.99
N LYS A 339 15.66 -13.12 -0.06
CA LYS A 339 15.10 -13.51 -1.36
C LYS A 339 14.24 -14.78 -1.24
N ALA A 340 14.72 -15.80 -0.53
CA ALA A 340 13.95 -17.02 -0.32
C ALA A 340 12.66 -16.77 0.52
N MET A 341 12.67 -15.80 1.44
CA MET A 341 11.45 -15.35 2.12
C MET A 341 10.48 -14.69 1.15
N LEU A 342 10.95 -13.72 0.37
CA LEU A 342 10.15 -12.90 -0.56
C LEU A 342 9.60 -13.69 -1.75
N THR A 343 10.20 -14.82 -2.10
CA THR A 343 9.72 -15.74 -3.16
C THR A 343 8.95 -16.94 -2.62
N ASN A 344 8.52 -16.90 -1.35
CA ASN A 344 7.67 -17.95 -0.79
C ASN A 344 6.22 -17.77 -1.22
N ASP A 345 5.80 -18.46 -2.28
CA ASP A 345 4.45 -18.37 -2.86
C ASP A 345 3.33 -18.70 -1.88
N ARG A 346 3.60 -19.46 -0.81
CA ARG A 346 2.60 -19.75 0.22
C ARG A 346 2.27 -18.50 1.04
N LEU A 347 3.28 -17.67 1.36
CA LEU A 347 3.07 -16.42 2.07
C LEU A 347 2.48 -15.35 1.14
N ILE A 348 2.99 -15.27 -0.09
CA ILE A 348 2.42 -14.38 -1.12
C ILE A 348 0.95 -14.75 -1.34
N GLY A 349 0.62 -16.05 -1.41
CA GLY A 349 -0.76 -16.52 -1.53
C GLY A 349 -1.65 -16.09 -0.36
N VAL A 350 -1.09 -16.03 0.87
CA VAL A 350 -1.81 -15.49 2.04
C VAL A 350 -2.10 -14.00 1.88
N ASP A 351 -1.15 -13.21 1.36
CA ASP A 351 -1.35 -11.79 1.09
C ASP A 351 -2.37 -11.54 -0.03
N GLN A 352 -2.29 -12.34 -1.07
CA GLN A 352 -3.02 -12.14 -2.33
C GLN A 352 -4.37 -12.88 -2.41
N ASP A 353 -4.87 -13.46 -1.31
CA ASP A 353 -6.15 -14.17 -1.29
C ASP A 353 -7.40 -13.27 -1.26
N GLY A 354 -7.20 -11.95 -1.09
CA GLY A 354 -8.28 -10.97 -1.06
C GLY A 354 -8.99 -10.84 0.29
N VAL A 355 -8.40 -11.37 1.36
CA VAL A 355 -8.98 -11.34 2.72
C VAL A 355 -7.96 -10.77 3.71
N ALA A 356 -8.35 -9.73 4.46
CA ALA A 356 -7.57 -9.25 5.59
C ALA A 356 -7.89 -10.03 6.87
N ALA A 357 -6.86 -10.33 7.68
CA ALA A 357 -7.01 -11.05 8.92
C ALA A 357 -7.60 -10.22 10.06
N SER A 358 -8.18 -10.91 11.03
CA SER A 358 -8.59 -10.34 12.32
C SER A 358 -7.72 -10.85 13.45
N ARG A 359 -7.39 -9.97 14.42
CA ARG A 359 -6.70 -10.35 15.65
C ARG A 359 -7.70 -10.99 16.63
N VAL A 360 -7.43 -12.22 17.07
CA VAL A 360 -8.31 -12.99 17.98
C VAL A 360 -7.73 -13.18 19.37
N VAL A 361 -6.42 -13.01 19.55
CA VAL A 361 -5.76 -13.01 20.86
C VAL A 361 -4.80 -11.84 20.94
N SER A 362 -4.82 -11.13 22.09
CA SER A 362 -3.84 -10.08 22.42
C SER A 362 -3.63 -10.13 23.95
N SER A 363 -2.44 -10.58 24.37
CA SER A 363 -2.06 -10.69 25.78
C SER A 363 -0.57 -10.40 25.94
N GLY A 364 -0.23 -9.22 26.41
CA GLY A 364 1.15 -8.76 26.46
C GLY A 364 1.79 -8.81 25.06
N SER A 365 2.91 -9.51 24.95
CA SER A 365 3.61 -9.69 23.66
C SER A 365 3.00 -10.79 22.77
N GLN A 366 2.03 -11.55 23.28
CA GLN A 366 1.43 -12.67 22.58
C GLN A 366 0.26 -12.20 21.73
N GLN A 367 0.28 -12.48 20.44
CA GLN A 367 -0.83 -12.18 19.54
C GLN A 367 -1.15 -13.36 18.65
N VAL A 368 -2.44 -13.53 18.35
CA VAL A 368 -2.90 -14.48 17.34
C VAL A 368 -3.85 -13.77 16.38
N TRP A 369 -3.58 -13.99 15.11
CA TRP A 369 -4.36 -13.47 13.99
C TRP A 369 -4.93 -14.63 13.18
N ARG A 370 -6.11 -14.44 12.60
CA ARG A 370 -6.73 -15.46 11.75
C ARG A 370 -7.43 -14.85 10.57
N LYS A 371 -7.50 -15.59 9.48
CA LYS A 371 -8.44 -15.33 8.38
C LYS A 371 -8.99 -16.65 7.83
N LYS A 372 -10.15 -16.58 7.21
CA LYS A 372 -10.79 -17.73 6.56
C LYS A 372 -10.58 -17.61 5.06
N GLU A 373 -10.01 -18.63 4.45
CA GLU A 373 -9.85 -18.73 2.99
C GLU A 373 -11.16 -19.18 2.32
N ALA A 374 -11.30 -18.89 1.03
CA ALA A 374 -12.51 -19.23 0.26
C ALA A 374 -12.80 -20.73 0.19
N ASN A 375 -11.77 -21.58 0.30
CA ASN A 375 -11.89 -23.05 0.33
C ASN A 375 -12.36 -23.61 1.69
N GLY A 376 -12.54 -22.76 2.70
CA GLY A 376 -12.96 -23.14 4.04
C GLY A 376 -11.82 -23.34 5.04
N ASP A 377 -10.56 -23.35 4.61
CA ASP A 377 -9.39 -23.39 5.47
C ASP A 377 -9.24 -22.09 6.27
N TYR A 378 -8.45 -22.16 7.32
CA TYR A 378 -8.08 -21.01 8.11
C TYR A 378 -6.55 -20.82 8.10
N VAL A 379 -6.11 -19.60 7.82
CA VAL A 379 -4.73 -19.20 8.06
C VAL A 379 -4.66 -18.57 9.44
N VAL A 380 -3.72 -19.05 10.25
CA VAL A 380 -3.53 -18.64 11.65
C VAL A 380 -2.07 -18.29 11.88
N ALA A 381 -1.83 -17.08 12.38
CA ALA A 381 -0.50 -16.57 12.71
C ALA A 381 -0.39 -16.34 14.22
N LEU A 382 0.61 -16.94 14.85
CA LEU A 382 0.96 -16.75 16.25
C LEU A 382 2.24 -15.92 16.31
N PHE A 383 2.28 -14.91 17.19
CA PHE A 383 3.43 -14.01 17.33
C PHE A 383 3.84 -13.85 18.79
N ASN A 384 5.16 -13.79 19.01
CA ASN A 384 5.75 -13.18 20.18
C ASN A 384 6.37 -11.83 19.76
N THR A 385 5.66 -10.73 19.99
CA THR A 385 6.12 -9.38 19.63
C THR A 385 7.10 -8.78 20.65
N GLY A 386 7.44 -9.51 21.70
CA GLY A 386 8.37 -9.09 22.75
C GLY A 386 9.82 -9.01 22.25
N THR A 387 10.65 -8.32 23.04
CA THR A 387 12.09 -8.16 22.81
C THR A 387 12.96 -9.08 23.69
N SER A 388 12.34 -9.78 24.64
CA SER A 388 13.02 -10.70 25.55
C SER A 388 12.09 -11.83 26.01
N GLY A 389 12.66 -12.98 26.33
CA GLY A 389 11.94 -14.13 26.85
C GLY A 389 11.12 -14.89 25.81
N ASN A 390 11.12 -16.21 25.89
CA ASN A 390 10.23 -17.04 25.08
C ASN A 390 8.79 -16.92 25.59
N ALA A 391 7.83 -16.98 24.69
CA ALA A 391 6.41 -16.96 25.00
C ALA A 391 5.72 -18.22 24.46
N THR A 392 4.88 -18.85 25.28
CA THR A 392 4.00 -19.94 24.83
C THR A 392 2.68 -19.33 24.37
N VAL A 393 2.49 -19.24 23.06
CA VAL A 393 1.32 -18.65 22.42
C VAL A 393 0.35 -19.77 22.03
N SER A 394 -0.90 -19.64 22.44
CA SER A 394 -1.94 -20.65 22.20
C SER A 394 -3.21 -20.03 21.65
N VAL A 395 -3.93 -20.80 20.84
CA VAL A 395 -5.26 -20.45 20.33
C VAL A 395 -6.16 -21.68 20.29
N LYS A 396 -7.39 -21.55 20.76
CA LYS A 396 -8.44 -22.55 20.59
C LYS A 396 -9.03 -22.46 19.19
N TRP A 397 -9.38 -23.58 18.59
CA TRP A 397 -10.04 -23.58 17.28
C TRP A 397 -11.38 -22.81 17.30
N SER A 398 -12.08 -22.81 18.44
CA SER A 398 -13.30 -21.99 18.61
C SER A 398 -13.04 -20.47 18.51
N GLN A 399 -11.84 -19.97 18.86
CA GLN A 399 -11.44 -18.58 18.67
C GLN A 399 -11.07 -18.29 17.20
N VAL A 400 -10.59 -19.31 16.49
CA VAL A 400 -10.32 -19.23 15.05
C VAL A 400 -11.61 -19.24 14.23
N GLY A 401 -12.66 -19.92 14.69
CA GLY A 401 -13.98 -19.92 14.06
C GLY A 401 -14.49 -21.30 13.65
N PHE A 402 -13.92 -22.37 14.21
CA PHE A 402 -14.40 -23.74 14.04
C PHE A 402 -14.22 -24.56 15.33
N SER A 403 -14.73 -25.78 15.38
CA SER A 403 -14.61 -26.70 16.50
C SER A 403 -14.08 -28.05 16.01
N GLY A 404 -13.59 -28.89 16.94
CA GLY A 404 -13.03 -30.19 16.62
C GLY A 404 -11.54 -30.15 16.33
N GLY A 405 -11.08 -31.01 15.43
CA GLY A 405 -9.70 -31.14 15.00
C GLY A 405 -9.42 -30.40 13.70
N ALA A 406 -8.16 -30.19 13.39
CA ALA A 406 -7.72 -29.68 12.09
C ALA A 406 -6.43 -30.35 11.64
N ASP A 407 -6.31 -30.60 10.34
CA ASP A 407 -5.03 -30.91 9.73
C ASP A 407 -4.23 -29.63 9.54
N VAL A 408 -2.99 -29.61 10.03
CA VAL A 408 -2.18 -28.41 10.10
C VAL A 408 -0.97 -28.51 9.19
N THR A 409 -0.74 -27.42 8.42
CA THR A 409 0.44 -27.22 7.57
C THR A 409 1.16 -25.94 7.99
N ASP A 410 2.46 -26.03 8.26
CA ASP A 410 3.33 -24.85 8.46
C ASP A 410 3.59 -24.16 7.11
N LEU A 411 3.19 -22.89 6.97
CA LEU A 411 3.26 -22.19 5.69
C LEU A 411 4.66 -21.65 5.35
N TRP A 412 5.53 -21.50 6.35
CA TRP A 412 6.91 -21.13 6.08
C TRP A 412 7.70 -22.28 5.42
N SER A 413 7.53 -23.49 5.91
CA SER A 413 8.24 -24.67 5.41
C SER A 413 7.43 -25.51 4.40
N GLY A 414 6.11 -25.35 4.36
CA GLY A 414 5.20 -26.21 3.60
C GLY A 414 5.00 -27.61 4.20
N LYS A 415 5.53 -27.87 5.40
CA LYS A 415 5.43 -29.19 6.03
C LYS A 415 4.07 -29.39 6.71
N LYS A 416 3.44 -30.52 6.45
CA LYS A 416 2.29 -30.99 7.24
C LYS A 416 2.79 -31.38 8.63
N THR A 417 2.15 -30.83 9.67
CA THR A 417 2.51 -31.12 11.08
C THR A 417 1.58 -32.13 11.72
N GLY A 418 0.57 -32.58 11.00
CA GLY A 418 -0.40 -33.60 11.46
C GLY A 418 -1.71 -33.00 11.95
N THR A 419 -2.57 -33.85 12.48
CA THR A 419 -3.88 -33.47 13.01
C THR A 419 -3.73 -32.97 14.45
N VAL A 420 -4.34 -31.82 14.74
CA VAL A 420 -4.32 -31.15 16.05
C VAL A 420 -5.74 -30.96 16.55
N ALA A 421 -6.03 -31.49 17.73
CA ALA A 421 -7.34 -31.37 18.36
C ALA A 421 -7.49 -30.05 19.13
N ASN A 422 -8.65 -29.44 19.06
CA ASN A 422 -9.15 -28.34 19.91
C ASN A 422 -8.34 -27.05 19.95
N SER A 423 -7.01 -27.07 19.91
CA SER A 423 -6.16 -25.86 20.04
C SER A 423 -4.78 -26.08 19.43
N TYR A 424 -4.16 -24.98 18.99
CA TYR A 424 -2.77 -24.98 18.54
C TYR A 424 -1.92 -24.15 19.50
N THR A 425 -0.70 -24.63 19.78
CA THR A 425 0.24 -23.98 20.71
C THR A 425 1.65 -24.01 20.13
N ALA A 426 2.37 -22.91 20.27
CA ALA A 426 3.78 -22.80 19.89
C ALA A 426 4.56 -22.02 20.96
N THR A 427 5.78 -22.46 21.27
CA THR A 427 6.73 -21.65 22.04
C THR A 427 7.58 -20.86 21.06
N LEU A 428 7.54 -19.55 21.17
CA LEU A 428 8.16 -18.59 20.25
C LEU A 428 9.22 -17.76 20.98
N ARG A 429 10.38 -17.57 20.33
CA ARG A 429 11.42 -16.65 20.77
C ARG A 429 10.94 -15.21 20.61
N PRO A 430 11.64 -14.21 21.20
CA PRO A 430 11.37 -12.79 20.93
C PRO A 430 11.39 -12.47 19.42
N GLY A 431 10.35 -11.80 18.94
CA GLY A 431 10.21 -11.47 17.54
C GLY A 431 9.87 -12.62 16.60
N GLU A 432 9.67 -13.85 17.11
CA GLU A 432 9.36 -15.02 16.28
C GLU A 432 7.87 -15.15 16.00
N THR A 433 7.55 -15.77 14.87
CA THR A 433 6.18 -16.10 14.44
C THR A 433 6.05 -17.57 14.06
N ARG A 434 4.81 -18.08 14.16
CA ARG A 434 4.36 -19.31 13.55
C ARG A 434 3.17 -19.01 12.64
N LEU A 435 3.26 -19.40 11.37
CA LEU A 435 2.18 -19.25 10.40
C LEU A 435 1.73 -20.62 9.92
N ILE A 436 0.47 -20.93 10.13
CA ILE A 436 -0.10 -22.24 9.77
C ILE A 436 -1.37 -22.08 8.94
N ARG A 437 -1.64 -23.08 8.10
CA ARG A 437 -2.96 -23.34 7.55
C ARG A 437 -3.60 -24.49 8.32
N ALA A 438 -4.81 -24.30 8.80
CA ALA A 438 -5.63 -25.29 9.48
C ALA A 438 -6.82 -25.67 8.60
N HIS A 439 -6.90 -26.93 8.21
CA HIS A 439 -8.05 -27.52 7.51
C HIS A 439 -8.95 -28.21 8.54
N PRO A 440 -10.15 -27.67 8.84
CA PRO A 440 -11.09 -28.29 9.78
C PRO A 440 -11.53 -29.68 9.33
N LEU A 441 -11.68 -30.62 10.29
CA LEU A 441 -12.10 -32.03 10.07
C LEU A 441 -13.60 -32.22 10.30
#